data_13e621e9bab6b4b773995b59c90df4bd
#
_entry.id   13e621e9bab6b4b773995b59c90df4bd
#
_cell.length_a   1.000
_cell.length_b   1.000
_cell.length_c   1.000
_cell.angle_alpha   90.00
_cell.angle_beta   90.00
_cell.angle_gamma   90.00
#
_symmetry.space_group_name_H-M   'P 1'
#
loop_
_entity.id
_entity.type
_entity.pdbx_description
1 polymer ?
#
loop_
_entity_poly.entity_id
_entity_poly.type
_entity_poly.pdbx_seq_one_letter_code
_entity_poly.pdbx_strand_id
1 'polypeptide(L)'
;MSETKKILFVCVENAGRSQIAEGFFRKYAKSSYQSISAGTHPVSETNPLVIEVMNEVGIDISKHTPKMISEAMIKQSTKIVNMGCMDKESCPTLFLNNVIDWNILDPKGKSIGEVRKIRDQIEAKVIELVKNLER
;
A
#
# COMPACT_ATOMS: atom_id res chain seq x y z
N MET A 1 -7.71 26.31 6.45
CA MET A 1 -7.77 24.88 6.74
C MET A 1 -6.97 24.10 5.73
N SER A 2 -6.03 23.31 6.16
CA SER A 2 -5.18 22.55 5.24
C SER A 2 -5.92 21.32 4.74
N GLU A 3 -5.75 21.03 3.46
CA GLU A 3 -6.32 19.83 2.87
C GLU A 3 -5.52 18.61 3.32
N THR A 4 -6.23 17.50 3.53
CA THR A 4 -5.58 16.23 3.81
C THR A 4 -4.93 15.72 2.53
N LYS A 5 -3.65 15.39 2.60
CA LYS A 5 -2.91 14.82 1.48
C LYS A 5 -3.05 13.32 1.49
N LYS A 6 -3.24 12.74 0.32
CA LYS A 6 -3.46 11.30 0.18
C LYS A 6 -2.29 10.63 -0.52
N ILE A 7 -1.87 9.50 0.04
CA ILE A 7 -0.83 8.66 -0.55
C ILE A 7 -1.50 7.36 -0.96
N LEU A 8 -1.36 7.01 -2.23
CA LEU A 8 -1.98 5.81 -2.79
C LEU A 8 -0.94 4.71 -2.93
N PHE A 9 -1.22 3.57 -2.32
CA PHE A 9 -0.39 2.38 -2.47
C PHE A 9 -1.08 1.40 -3.42
N VAL A 10 -0.39 0.98 -4.46
CA VAL A 10 -0.98 0.13 -5.50
C VAL A 10 -0.20 -1.16 -5.64
N CYS A 11 -0.90 -2.28 -5.69
CA CYS A 11 -0.34 -3.57 -6.09
C CYS A 11 -1.35 -4.28 -6.97
N VAL A 12 -1.12 -5.54 -7.30
CA VAL A 12 -2.01 -6.24 -8.22
C VAL A 12 -3.35 -6.55 -7.57
N GLU A 13 -3.34 -7.32 -6.47
CA GLU A 13 -4.57 -7.85 -5.87
C GLU A 13 -5.14 -7.02 -4.73
N ASN A 14 -4.38 -6.06 -4.23
CA ASN A 14 -4.74 -5.26 -3.05
C ASN A 14 -5.08 -6.15 -1.84
N ALA A 15 -4.42 -7.30 -1.77
CA ALA A 15 -4.64 -8.27 -0.70
C ALA A 15 -3.41 -8.44 0.20
N GLY A 16 -2.27 -7.89 -0.16
CA GLY A 16 -1.03 -8.05 0.58
C GLY A 16 -0.23 -6.77 0.69
N ARG A 17 0.68 -6.52 -0.26
CA ARG A 17 1.67 -5.44 -0.17
C ARG A 17 1.06 -4.07 0.11
N SER A 18 0.06 -3.67 -0.66
CA SER A 18 -0.53 -2.34 -0.51
C SER A 18 -1.33 -2.22 0.79
N GLN A 19 -1.94 -3.30 1.27
CA GLN A 19 -2.65 -3.31 2.54
C GLN A 19 -1.67 -3.14 3.71
N ILE A 20 -0.53 -3.80 3.64
CA ILE A 20 0.53 -3.67 4.66
C ILE A 20 1.00 -2.21 4.71
N ALA A 21 1.29 -1.64 3.54
CA ALA A 21 1.78 -0.26 3.45
C ALA A 21 0.74 0.74 4.00
N GLU A 22 -0.52 0.55 3.65
CA GLU A 22 -1.59 1.40 4.15
C GLU A 22 -1.66 1.36 5.68
N GLY A 23 -1.56 0.16 6.26
CA GLY A 23 -1.60 0.00 7.72
C GLY A 23 -0.44 0.71 8.41
N PHE A 24 0.78 0.52 7.92
CA PHE A 24 1.94 1.18 8.51
C PHE A 24 1.93 2.70 8.30
N PHE A 25 1.49 3.14 7.14
CA PHE A 25 1.41 4.58 6.89
C PHE A 25 0.46 5.24 7.88
N ARG A 26 -0.68 4.62 8.13
CA ARG A 26 -1.66 5.12 9.08
C ARG A 26 -1.08 5.21 10.49
N LYS A 27 -0.18 4.27 10.83
CA LYS A 27 0.46 4.25 12.15
C LYS A 27 1.51 5.36 12.31
N TYR A 28 2.29 5.63 11.26
CA TYR A 28 3.45 6.51 11.38
C TYR A 28 3.24 7.93 10.89
N ALA A 29 2.29 8.15 10.00
CA ALA A 29 2.09 9.47 9.40
C ALA A 29 1.27 10.38 10.30
N LYS A 30 1.47 11.68 10.12
CA LYS A 30 0.66 12.69 10.83
C LYS A 30 -0.75 12.72 10.26
N SER A 31 -1.70 13.27 11.02
CA SER A 31 -3.10 13.33 10.63
C SER A 31 -3.36 14.13 9.34
N SER A 32 -2.40 14.98 8.92
CA SER A 32 -2.52 15.72 7.66
C SER A 32 -2.32 14.83 6.44
N TYR A 33 -1.93 13.58 6.63
CA TYR A 33 -1.75 12.61 5.55
C TYR A 33 -2.70 11.43 5.76
N GLN A 34 -3.26 10.92 4.68
CA GLN A 34 -4.07 9.70 4.69
C GLN A 34 -3.50 8.72 3.69
N SER A 35 -3.62 7.45 3.99
CA SER A 35 -3.26 6.39 3.05
C SER A 35 -4.51 5.76 2.47
N ILE A 36 -4.44 5.43 1.20
CA ILE A 36 -5.42 4.58 0.53
C ILE A 36 -4.66 3.52 -0.23
N SER A 37 -5.30 2.41 -0.48
CA SER A 37 -4.68 1.33 -1.26
C SER A 37 -5.67 0.79 -2.26
N ALA A 38 -5.15 0.25 -3.35
CA ALA A 38 -5.99 -0.31 -4.41
C ALA A 38 -5.18 -1.30 -5.23
N GLY A 39 -5.87 -2.08 -6.04
CA GLY A 39 -5.24 -3.05 -6.92
C GLY A 39 -5.76 -2.94 -8.34
N THR A 40 -4.94 -3.41 -9.27
CA THR A 40 -5.36 -3.45 -10.68
C THR A 40 -6.26 -4.64 -10.98
N HIS A 41 -6.10 -5.71 -10.17
CA HIS A 41 -6.92 -6.92 -10.28
C HIS A 41 -7.27 -7.39 -8.86
N PRO A 42 -8.15 -6.66 -8.15
CA PRO A 42 -8.42 -6.98 -6.75
C PRO A 42 -9.13 -8.32 -6.60
N VAL A 43 -8.73 -9.05 -5.55
CA VAL A 43 -9.41 -10.28 -5.16
C VAL A 43 -10.48 -9.95 -4.13
N SER A 44 -11.25 -10.98 -3.71
CA SER A 44 -12.39 -10.75 -2.82
C SER A 44 -12.00 -10.48 -1.37
N GLU A 45 -10.85 -10.99 -0.93
CA GLU A 45 -10.46 -10.92 0.48
C GLU A 45 -8.98 -10.59 0.63
N THR A 46 -8.67 -9.89 1.73
CA THR A 46 -7.28 -9.64 2.12
C THR A 46 -6.63 -10.98 2.50
N ASN A 47 -5.37 -11.15 2.15
CA ASN A 47 -4.62 -12.38 2.42
C ASN A 47 -4.59 -12.67 3.93
N PRO A 48 -5.08 -13.84 4.37
CA PRO A 48 -5.14 -14.17 5.81
C PRO A 48 -3.79 -14.13 6.51
N LEU A 49 -2.72 -14.57 5.86
CA LEU A 49 -1.38 -14.50 6.47
C LEU A 49 -0.94 -13.06 6.66
N VAL A 50 -1.32 -12.18 5.76
CA VAL A 50 -1.01 -10.76 5.88
C VAL A 50 -1.75 -10.17 7.07
N ILE A 51 -3.03 -10.51 7.23
CA ILE A 51 -3.80 -10.08 8.40
C ILE A 51 -3.11 -10.54 9.69
N GLU A 52 -2.67 -11.81 9.72
CA GLU A 52 -2.01 -12.38 10.88
C GLU A 52 -0.71 -11.66 11.24
N VAL A 53 0.18 -11.47 10.26
CA VAL A 53 1.46 -10.82 10.56
C VAL A 53 1.31 -9.34 10.92
N MET A 54 0.28 -8.68 10.43
CA MET A 54 0.01 -7.30 10.83
C MET A 54 -0.54 -7.24 12.25
N ASN A 55 -1.37 -8.20 12.64
CA ASN A 55 -1.82 -8.30 14.03
C ASN A 55 -0.66 -8.49 15.00
N GLU A 56 0.40 -9.19 14.59
CA GLU A 56 1.58 -9.39 15.42
C GLU A 56 2.23 -8.07 15.83
N VAL A 57 2.09 -7.04 15.01
CA VAL A 57 2.67 -5.72 15.29
C VAL A 57 1.62 -4.70 15.69
N GLY A 58 0.43 -5.18 16.07
CA GLY A 58 -0.62 -4.33 16.62
C GLY A 58 -1.46 -3.58 15.61
N ILE A 59 -1.43 -3.99 14.34
CA ILE A 59 -2.21 -3.34 13.29
C ILE A 59 -3.27 -4.31 12.76
N ASP A 60 -4.54 -3.95 12.95
CA ASP A 60 -5.65 -4.79 12.49
C ASP A 60 -6.15 -4.31 11.13
N ILE A 61 -5.93 -5.14 10.11
CA ILE A 61 -6.45 -4.87 8.76
C ILE A 61 -7.54 -5.86 8.36
N SER A 62 -8.09 -6.59 9.34
CA SER A 62 -9.08 -7.65 9.06
C SER A 62 -10.37 -7.12 8.42
N LYS A 63 -10.68 -5.85 8.61
CA LYS A 63 -11.88 -5.23 8.05
C LYS A 63 -11.63 -4.55 6.70
N HIS A 64 -10.38 -4.52 6.25
CA HIS A 64 -10.06 -3.96 4.94
C HIS A 64 -10.53 -4.91 3.85
N THR A 65 -11.03 -4.35 2.76
CA THR A 65 -11.40 -5.14 1.59
C THR A 65 -10.60 -4.67 0.38
N PRO A 66 -10.12 -5.60 -0.45
CA PRO A 66 -9.47 -5.22 -1.69
C PRO A 66 -10.40 -4.39 -2.57
N LYS A 67 -9.85 -3.39 -3.25
CA LYS A 67 -10.64 -2.52 -4.10
C LYS A 67 -9.90 -2.17 -5.37
N MET A 68 -10.67 -1.92 -6.41
CA MET A 68 -10.14 -1.57 -7.73
C MET A 68 -9.60 -0.13 -7.72
N ILE A 69 -8.43 0.06 -8.33
CA ILE A 69 -7.90 1.40 -8.55
C ILE A 69 -8.83 2.18 -9.49
N SER A 70 -8.98 3.46 -9.24
CA SER A 70 -9.80 4.34 -10.05
C SER A 70 -9.04 5.61 -10.42
N GLU A 71 -9.51 6.29 -11.46
CA GLU A 71 -8.92 7.58 -11.84
C GLU A 71 -9.06 8.60 -10.72
N ALA A 72 -10.18 8.58 -10.00
CA ALA A 72 -10.40 9.49 -8.89
C ALA A 72 -9.34 9.32 -7.82
N MET A 73 -9.01 8.05 -7.47
CA MET A 73 -7.95 7.77 -6.50
C MET A 73 -6.62 8.33 -6.95
N ILE A 74 -6.29 8.17 -8.23
CA ILE A 74 -5.03 8.65 -8.80
C ILE A 74 -4.98 10.17 -8.73
N LYS A 75 -6.05 10.83 -9.16
CA LYS A 75 -6.09 12.30 -9.20
C LYS A 75 -6.07 12.93 -7.82
N GLN A 76 -6.68 12.28 -6.84
CA GLN A 76 -6.73 12.79 -5.47
C GLN A 76 -5.44 12.57 -4.70
N SER A 77 -4.54 11.75 -5.23
CA SER A 77 -3.33 11.37 -4.50
C SER A 77 -2.18 12.32 -4.79
N THR A 78 -1.51 12.74 -3.73
CA THR A 78 -0.32 13.58 -3.82
C THR A 78 0.86 12.76 -4.35
N LYS A 79 0.96 11.53 -3.89
CA LYS A 79 1.99 10.58 -4.33
C LYS A 79 1.37 9.21 -4.50
N ILE A 80 1.95 8.43 -5.41
CA ILE A 80 1.51 7.07 -5.71
C ILE A 80 2.71 6.16 -5.55
N VAL A 81 2.56 5.10 -4.77
CA VAL A 81 3.60 4.10 -4.58
C VAL A 81 3.17 2.83 -5.30
N ASN A 82 3.94 2.45 -6.31
CA ASN A 82 3.71 1.23 -7.07
C ASN A 82 4.49 0.10 -6.44
N MET A 83 3.78 -0.91 -5.94
CA MET A 83 4.36 -2.03 -5.23
C MET A 83 4.21 -3.34 -6.02
N GLY A 84 4.13 -3.24 -7.35
CA GLY A 84 3.97 -4.40 -8.20
C GLY A 84 2.71 -4.35 -9.03
N CYS A 85 2.31 -3.17 -9.45
CA CYS A 85 1.12 -2.97 -10.25
C CYS A 85 1.31 -3.54 -11.64
N MET A 86 2.21 -4.00 -12.10
CA MET A 86 2.48 -4.55 -13.35
C MET A 86 2.87 -3.58 -14.41
N ASP A 87 2.42 -3.79 -15.61
CA ASP A 87 2.89 -3.08 -16.77
C ASP A 87 2.11 -1.78 -16.99
N LYS A 88 2.62 -0.95 -17.90
CA LYS A 88 2.01 0.33 -18.22
C LYS A 88 0.65 0.18 -18.89
N GLU A 89 0.42 -0.94 -19.55
CA GLU A 89 -0.86 -1.19 -20.22
C GLU A 89 -1.99 -1.36 -19.23
N SER A 90 -1.69 -2.00 -18.08
CA SER A 90 -2.69 -2.20 -17.03
C SER A 90 -2.91 -0.94 -16.21
N CYS A 91 -1.89 -0.09 -16.07
CA CYS A 91 -1.97 1.11 -15.23
C CYS A 91 -1.36 2.32 -15.93
N PRO A 92 -1.85 2.69 -17.11
CA PRO A 92 -1.20 3.77 -17.87
C PRO A 92 -1.20 5.10 -17.13
N THR A 93 -2.25 5.41 -16.40
CA THR A 93 -2.35 6.69 -15.67
C THR A 93 -1.33 6.79 -14.54
N LEU A 94 -0.95 5.65 -13.94
CA LEU A 94 0.05 5.64 -12.87
C LEU A 94 1.40 6.14 -13.35
N PHE A 95 1.73 5.92 -14.62
CA PHE A 95 3.03 6.30 -15.17
C PHE A 95 3.09 7.74 -15.66
N LEU A 96 1.99 8.48 -15.51
CA LEU A 96 1.93 9.90 -15.89
C LEU A 96 2.08 10.83 -14.69
N ASN A 97 2.01 10.31 -13.46
CA ASN A 97 2.07 11.09 -12.23
C ASN A 97 3.36 10.82 -11.46
N ASN A 98 3.53 11.48 -10.33
CA ASN A 98 4.67 11.24 -9.44
C ASN A 98 4.55 9.86 -8.80
N VAL A 99 5.13 8.87 -9.44
CA VAL A 99 5.08 7.47 -9.00
C VAL A 99 6.41 7.08 -8.41
N ILE A 100 6.36 6.46 -7.24
CA ILE A 100 7.52 5.87 -6.58
C ILE A 100 7.39 4.36 -6.73
N ASP A 101 8.43 3.72 -7.25
CA ASP A 101 8.41 2.26 -7.41
C ASP A 101 9.15 1.59 -6.25
N TRP A 102 8.44 0.71 -5.54
CA TRP A 102 9.03 -0.14 -4.51
C TRP A 102 9.05 -1.57 -5.03
N ASN A 103 10.23 -2.12 -5.14
CA ASN A 103 10.39 -3.50 -5.63
C ASN A 103 10.22 -4.46 -4.45
N ILE A 104 8.98 -4.88 -4.21
CA ILE A 104 8.61 -5.73 -3.07
C ILE A 104 8.08 -7.06 -3.59
N LEU A 105 8.56 -8.15 -3.00
CA LEU A 105 8.09 -9.49 -3.33
C LEU A 105 6.63 -9.67 -2.90
N ASP A 106 5.84 -10.32 -3.76
CA ASP A 106 4.43 -10.61 -3.46
C ASP A 106 4.35 -11.67 -2.36
N PRO A 107 3.61 -11.42 -1.26
CA PRO A 107 3.48 -12.40 -0.17
C PRO A 107 2.60 -13.61 -0.54
N LYS A 108 1.88 -13.56 -1.64
CA LYS A 108 0.99 -14.65 -2.04
C LYS A 108 1.75 -15.97 -2.18
N GLY A 109 1.25 -17.02 -1.54
CA GLY A 109 1.87 -18.34 -1.63
C GLY A 109 3.16 -18.51 -0.84
N LYS A 110 3.53 -17.53 -0.02
CA LYS A 110 4.75 -17.57 0.76
C LYS A 110 4.49 -18.12 2.17
N SER A 111 5.55 -18.59 2.83
CA SER A 111 5.45 -19.02 4.23
C SER A 111 5.23 -17.81 5.13
N ILE A 112 4.75 -18.04 6.33
CA ILE A 112 4.53 -16.95 7.28
C ILE A 112 5.83 -16.22 7.62
N GLY A 113 6.95 -16.95 7.68
CA GLY A 113 8.25 -16.33 7.91
C GLY A 113 8.66 -15.39 6.80
N GLU A 114 8.38 -15.76 5.55
CA GLU A 114 8.64 -14.90 4.41
C GLU A 114 7.71 -13.69 4.39
N VAL A 115 6.45 -13.89 4.76
CA VAL A 115 5.49 -12.79 4.84
C VAL A 115 5.91 -11.78 5.91
N ARG A 116 6.45 -12.26 7.04
CA ARG A 116 6.99 -11.37 8.07
C ARG A 116 8.14 -10.52 7.54
N LYS A 117 9.03 -11.11 6.75
CA LYS A 117 10.15 -10.36 6.15
C LYS A 117 9.65 -9.30 5.18
N ILE A 118 8.65 -9.63 4.39
CA ILE A 118 8.02 -8.67 3.47
C ILE A 118 7.38 -7.53 4.27
N ARG A 119 6.65 -7.85 5.33
CA ARG A 119 6.07 -6.86 6.23
C ARG A 119 7.13 -5.90 6.76
N ASP A 120 8.23 -6.44 7.27
CA ASP A 120 9.28 -5.63 7.87
C ASP A 120 9.98 -4.75 6.83
N GLN A 121 10.14 -5.25 5.62
CA GLN A 121 10.71 -4.47 4.51
C GLN A 121 9.80 -3.30 4.15
N ILE A 122 8.50 -3.55 4.08
CA ILE A 122 7.52 -2.49 3.77
C ILE A 122 7.48 -1.45 4.90
N GLU A 123 7.55 -1.90 6.15
CA GLU A 123 7.58 -0.99 7.29
C GLU A 123 8.75 0.00 7.18
N ALA A 124 9.94 -0.51 6.88
CA ALA A 124 11.11 0.35 6.74
C ALA A 124 10.93 1.39 5.63
N LYS A 125 10.35 0.98 4.52
CA LYS A 125 10.11 1.90 3.40
C LYS A 125 9.04 2.94 3.72
N VAL A 126 8.02 2.54 4.46
CA VAL A 126 6.96 3.48 4.88
C VAL A 126 7.54 4.53 5.85
N ILE A 127 8.35 4.10 6.80
CA ILE A 127 8.98 5.02 7.75
C ILE A 127 9.82 6.06 7.00
N GLU A 128 10.61 5.61 6.03
CA GLU A 128 11.41 6.52 5.22
C GLU A 128 10.54 7.49 4.41
N LEU A 129 9.47 6.98 3.81
CA LEU A 129 8.54 7.81 3.05
C LEU A 129 7.93 8.90 3.93
N VAL A 130 7.47 8.53 5.13
CA VAL A 130 6.88 9.48 6.06
C VAL A 130 7.87 10.57 6.44
N LYS A 131 9.13 10.21 6.72
CA LYS A 131 10.16 11.19 7.02
C LYS A 131 10.37 12.18 5.88
N ASN A 132 10.37 11.69 4.65
CA ASN A 132 10.54 12.53 3.48
C ASN A 132 9.37 13.47 3.24
N LEU A 133 8.16 13.02 3.53
CA LEU A 133 6.96 13.84 3.38
C LEU A 133 6.88 14.94 4.42
N GLU A 134 7.45 14.72 5.60
CA GLU A 134 7.34 15.63 6.72
C GLU A 134 8.51 16.60 6.84
N ARG A 135 9.43 16.58 5.92
CA ARG A 135 10.54 17.53 5.88
C ARG A 135 10.11 18.90 5.42
#